data_b0c4362e6dd308ffb0131130972759b0
#
_entry.id   b0c4362e6dd308ffb0131130972759b0
#
_cell.length_a   1.000
_cell.length_b   1.000
_cell.length_c   1.000
_cell.angle_alpha   90.00
_cell.angle_beta   90.00
_cell.angle_gamma   90.00
#
_symmetry.space_group_name_H-M   'P 1'
#
loop_
_entity.id
_entity.type
_entity.pdbx_description
1 polymer ?
#
loop_
_entity_poly.entity_id
_entity_poly.type
_entity_poly.pdbx_seq_one_letter_code
_entity_poly.pdbx_strand_id
1 'polypeptide(L)'
;MRILVAILRCIVVVLLVIYISYFSVFCSKKMHNTVCNEICIELKDSLQYNFVTSHDVDVYLNTKMFNPRGKTLRDINMEEMEQCLLQHPAIRSAKCYYSPSGAVCVDVYQREPLFRVMGLQSYFIDTDERRMPLLSNNAVYVPIVSGAIN
;
A
#
# COMPACT_ATOMS: atom_id res chain seq x y z
N MET A 1 -38.19 -37.26 22.35
CA MET A 1 -37.82 -36.79 21.02
C MET A 1 -37.26 -35.36 21.00
N ARG A 2 -37.89 -34.34 21.57
CA ARG A 2 -37.42 -32.94 21.52
C ARG A 2 -36.05 -32.73 22.19
N ILE A 3 -35.77 -33.35 23.32
CA ILE A 3 -34.52 -33.25 24.07
C ILE A 3 -33.36 -33.88 23.27
N LEU A 4 -33.58 -35.01 22.66
CA LEU A 4 -32.58 -35.72 21.86
C LEU A 4 -32.16 -34.89 20.62
N VAL A 5 -33.11 -34.22 19.95
CA VAL A 5 -32.88 -33.33 18.84
C VAL A 5 -32.11 -32.07 19.29
N ALA A 6 -32.39 -31.54 20.49
CA ALA A 6 -31.66 -30.41 21.05
C ALA A 6 -30.20 -30.77 21.35
N ILE A 7 -29.96 -31.92 21.95
CA ILE A 7 -28.59 -32.42 22.23
C ILE A 7 -27.82 -32.61 20.91
N LEU A 8 -28.44 -33.22 19.90
CA LEU A 8 -27.82 -33.43 18.61
C LEU A 8 -27.42 -32.08 17.94
N ARG A 9 -28.31 -31.07 18.02
CA ARG A 9 -27.99 -29.71 17.52
C ARG A 9 -26.80 -29.08 18.24
N CYS A 10 -26.75 -29.21 19.58
CA CYS A 10 -25.62 -28.68 20.34
C CYS A 10 -24.32 -29.37 19.94
N ILE A 11 -24.29 -30.66 19.74
CA ILE A 11 -23.11 -31.41 19.29
C ILE A 11 -22.66 -30.93 17.92
N VAL A 12 -23.57 -30.75 16.97
CA VAL A 12 -23.24 -30.27 15.63
C VAL A 12 -22.65 -28.86 15.68
N VAL A 13 -23.21 -27.94 16.48
CA VAL A 13 -22.68 -26.57 16.63
C VAL A 13 -21.29 -26.61 17.24
N VAL A 14 -21.05 -27.41 18.28
CA VAL A 14 -19.72 -27.54 18.90
C VAL A 14 -18.69 -28.07 17.90
N LEU A 15 -19.00 -29.08 17.13
CA LEU A 15 -18.12 -29.62 16.09
C LEU A 15 -17.79 -28.57 15.00
N LEU A 16 -18.80 -27.78 14.63
CA LEU A 16 -18.63 -26.73 13.62
C LEU A 16 -17.69 -25.61 14.12
N VAL A 17 -17.83 -25.21 15.39
CA VAL A 17 -16.93 -24.23 16.02
C VAL A 17 -15.49 -24.76 16.09
N ILE A 18 -15.32 -26.02 16.49
CA ILE A 18 -13.98 -26.66 16.52
C ILE A 18 -13.37 -26.72 15.12
N TYR A 19 -14.15 -27.09 14.12
CA TYR A 19 -13.69 -27.14 12.73
C TYR A 19 -13.26 -25.77 12.20
N ILE A 20 -14.05 -24.72 12.44
CA ILE A 20 -13.72 -23.36 12.01
C ILE A 20 -12.44 -22.87 12.71
N SER A 21 -12.30 -23.12 14.02
CA SER A 21 -11.12 -22.75 14.80
C SER A 21 -9.87 -23.45 14.26
N TYR A 22 -9.95 -24.75 14.00
CA TYR A 22 -8.84 -25.54 13.45
C TYR A 22 -8.44 -25.03 12.06
N PHE A 23 -9.42 -24.79 11.19
CA PHE A 23 -9.19 -24.30 9.84
C PHE A 23 -8.55 -22.89 9.83
N SER A 24 -9.00 -22.01 10.72
CA SER A 24 -8.43 -20.65 10.86
C SER A 24 -6.95 -20.69 11.24
N VAL A 25 -6.59 -21.52 12.23
CA VAL A 25 -5.19 -21.68 12.66
C VAL A 25 -4.33 -22.31 11.55
N PHE A 26 -4.89 -23.27 10.82
CA PHE A 26 -4.16 -23.94 9.72
C PHE A 26 -3.87 -22.98 8.56
N CYS A 27 -4.86 -22.19 8.13
CA CYS A 27 -4.68 -21.18 7.09
C CYS A 27 -3.66 -20.11 7.49
N SER A 28 -3.72 -19.61 8.72
CA SER A 28 -2.81 -18.61 9.24
C SER A 28 -1.35 -19.08 9.21
N LYS A 29 -1.07 -20.31 9.65
CA LYS A 29 0.28 -20.87 9.64
C LYS A 29 0.87 -21.04 8.25
N LYS A 30 0.06 -21.42 7.27
CA LYS A 30 0.54 -21.62 5.89
C LYS A 30 0.98 -20.30 5.25
N MET A 31 0.28 -19.21 5.51
CA MET A 31 0.59 -17.89 4.94
C MET A 31 1.88 -17.30 5.54
N HIS A 32 2.13 -17.50 6.84
CA HIS A 32 3.29 -16.94 7.53
C HIS A 32 4.65 -17.54 7.12
N ASN A 33 4.69 -18.78 6.63
CA ASN A 33 5.94 -19.44 6.22
C ASN A 33 6.26 -19.29 4.73
N THR A 34 5.44 -18.55 3.99
CA THR A 34 5.69 -18.32 2.57
C THR A 34 6.74 -17.23 2.40
N VAL A 35 7.71 -17.46 1.52
CA VAL A 35 8.72 -16.46 1.13
C VAL A 35 8.13 -15.54 0.07
N CYS A 36 8.32 -14.24 0.21
CA CYS A 36 7.93 -13.28 -0.81
C CYS A 36 8.84 -13.40 -2.04
N ASN A 37 8.28 -13.87 -3.14
CA ASN A 37 9.00 -14.01 -4.41
C ASN A 37 8.83 -12.78 -5.30
N GLU A 38 7.72 -12.07 -5.18
CA GLU A 38 7.34 -11.00 -6.09
C GLU A 38 6.69 -9.82 -5.36
N ILE A 39 6.94 -8.61 -5.89
CA ILE A 39 6.26 -7.38 -5.47
C ILE A 39 5.36 -6.96 -6.63
N CYS A 40 4.09 -6.76 -6.35
CA CYS A 40 3.11 -6.21 -7.27
C CYS A 40 2.87 -4.75 -6.90
N ILE A 41 3.30 -3.80 -7.73
CA ILE A 41 3.11 -2.36 -7.49
C ILE A 41 2.05 -1.85 -8.45
N GLU A 42 0.95 -1.36 -7.91
CA GLU A 42 -0.17 -0.81 -8.66
C GLU A 42 -0.36 0.68 -8.35
N LEU A 43 -0.27 1.49 -9.38
CA LEU A 43 -0.55 2.93 -9.30
C LEU A 43 -2.03 3.13 -9.63
N LYS A 44 -2.83 3.53 -8.63
CA LYS A 44 -4.29 3.64 -8.79
C LYS A 44 -4.71 4.88 -9.60
N ASP A 45 -3.91 5.95 -9.59
CA ASP A 45 -4.23 7.25 -10.21
C ASP A 45 -3.33 7.57 -11.41
N SER A 46 -2.75 6.56 -12.06
CA SER A 46 -1.77 6.75 -13.16
C SER A 46 -2.32 7.37 -14.44
N LEU A 47 -3.64 7.46 -14.58
CA LEU A 47 -4.29 8.02 -15.78
C LEU A 47 -4.22 9.55 -15.85
N GLN A 48 -4.05 10.23 -14.73
CA GLN A 48 -4.10 11.70 -14.64
C GLN A 48 -2.72 12.34 -14.48
N TYR A 49 -1.87 11.73 -13.65
CA TYR A 49 -0.55 12.27 -13.32
C TYR A 49 0.49 11.16 -13.30
N ASN A 50 1.64 11.40 -13.90
CA ASN A 50 2.70 10.40 -14.02
C ASN A 50 3.98 10.90 -13.31
N PHE A 51 3.85 11.26 -12.02
CA PHE A 51 4.98 11.74 -11.22
C PHE A 51 5.89 10.61 -10.75
N VAL A 52 5.33 9.43 -10.57
CA VAL A 52 6.04 8.24 -10.10
C VAL A 52 5.61 7.05 -10.93
N THR A 53 6.56 6.23 -11.34
CA THR A 53 6.30 4.96 -12.01
C THR A 53 6.40 3.81 -11.02
N SER A 54 5.87 2.64 -11.36
CA SER A 54 6.04 1.43 -10.55
C SER A 54 7.52 1.08 -10.33
N HIS A 55 8.36 1.38 -11.34
CA HIS A 55 9.80 1.20 -11.24
C HIS A 55 10.43 2.15 -10.20
N ASP A 56 10.01 3.42 -10.16
CA ASP A 56 10.53 4.39 -9.19
C ASP A 56 10.20 3.97 -7.76
N VAL A 57 8.99 3.45 -7.53
CA VAL A 57 8.57 2.91 -6.23
C VAL A 57 9.42 1.71 -5.83
N ASP A 58 9.69 0.79 -6.76
CA ASP A 58 10.56 -0.37 -6.49
C ASP A 58 11.99 0.06 -6.15
N VAL A 59 12.56 0.98 -6.92
CA VAL A 59 13.89 1.55 -6.64
C VAL A 59 13.92 2.28 -5.31
N TYR A 60 12.87 3.03 -4.97
CA TYR A 60 12.78 3.73 -3.69
C TYR A 60 12.75 2.77 -2.51
N LEU A 61 11.93 1.71 -2.56
CA LEU A 61 11.90 0.67 -1.54
C LEU A 61 13.23 -0.05 -1.39
N ASN A 62 13.90 -0.36 -2.51
CA ASN A 62 15.23 -0.97 -2.50
C ASN A 62 16.28 -0.05 -1.85
N THR A 63 16.27 1.24 -2.17
CA THR A 63 17.20 2.24 -1.61
C THR A 63 17.02 2.42 -0.12
N LYS A 64 15.79 2.31 0.38
CA LYS A 64 15.45 2.41 1.80
C LYS A 64 15.59 1.07 2.56
N MET A 65 16.07 0.02 1.91
CA MET A 65 16.23 -1.34 2.46
C MET A 65 14.91 -2.02 2.88
N PHE A 66 13.78 -1.57 2.35
CA PHE A 66 12.45 -2.16 2.58
C PHE A 66 12.05 -3.17 1.49
N ASN A 67 13.03 -3.77 0.79
CA ASN A 67 12.73 -4.80 -0.20
C ASN A 67 12.22 -6.07 0.49
N PRO A 68 10.97 -6.50 0.21
CA PRO A 68 10.41 -7.72 0.77
C PRO A 68 10.84 -9.00 0.06
N ARG A 69 11.45 -8.90 -1.14
CA ARG A 69 11.86 -10.09 -1.92
C ARG A 69 12.85 -10.95 -1.15
N GLY A 70 12.57 -12.25 -1.09
CA GLY A 70 13.41 -13.23 -0.39
C GLY A 70 13.22 -13.27 1.13
N LYS A 71 12.40 -12.40 1.71
CA LYS A 71 12.05 -12.45 3.13
C LYS A 71 10.80 -13.30 3.35
N THR A 72 10.66 -13.89 4.54
CA THR A 72 9.40 -14.55 4.91
C THR A 72 8.32 -13.49 5.13
N LEU A 73 7.08 -13.78 4.75
CA LEU A 73 5.98 -12.82 4.92
C LEU A 73 5.82 -12.37 6.37
N ARG A 74 6.25 -13.19 7.32
CA ARG A 74 6.23 -12.88 8.74
C ARG A 74 7.21 -11.76 9.13
N ASP A 75 8.35 -11.69 8.44
CA ASP A 75 9.44 -10.75 8.76
C ASP A 75 9.29 -9.42 8.03
N ILE A 76 8.26 -9.30 7.19
CA ILE A 76 7.96 -8.08 6.47
C ILE A 76 6.99 -7.23 7.29
N ASN A 77 7.46 -6.06 7.72
CA ASN A 77 6.61 -5.08 8.38
C ASN A 77 5.93 -4.18 7.34
N MET A 78 4.66 -4.47 7.05
CA MET A 78 3.86 -3.71 6.07
C MET A 78 3.67 -2.27 6.48
N GLU A 79 3.47 -2.01 7.76
CA GLU A 79 3.25 -0.67 8.29
C GLU A 79 4.49 0.21 8.13
N GLU A 80 5.66 -0.30 8.46
CA GLU A 80 6.93 0.42 8.22
C GLU A 80 7.16 0.69 6.73
N MET A 81 6.81 -0.25 5.86
CA MET A 81 6.92 -0.08 4.42
C MET A 81 5.97 1.00 3.90
N GLU A 82 4.72 1.05 4.38
CA GLU A 82 3.77 2.12 4.09
C GLU A 82 4.29 3.48 4.58
N GLN A 83 4.77 3.55 5.80
CA GLN A 83 5.34 4.78 6.38
C GLN A 83 6.56 5.26 5.59
N CYS A 84 7.41 4.35 5.13
CA CYS A 84 8.53 4.68 4.27
C CYS A 84 8.05 5.29 2.94
N LEU A 85 7.04 4.71 2.30
CA LEU A 85 6.48 5.23 1.05
C LEU A 85 5.84 6.61 1.23
N LEU A 86 5.19 6.87 2.36
CA LEU A 86 4.60 8.18 2.68
C LEU A 86 5.64 9.30 2.84
N GLN A 87 6.93 8.97 3.04
CA GLN A 87 8.01 9.96 3.03
C GLN A 87 8.34 10.46 1.62
N HIS A 88 7.91 9.74 0.58
CA HIS A 88 8.14 10.17 -0.79
C HIS A 88 7.22 11.37 -1.14
N PRO A 89 7.79 12.48 -1.64
CA PRO A 89 7.04 13.73 -1.80
C PRO A 89 5.88 13.67 -2.81
N ALA A 90 5.90 12.72 -3.75
CA ALA A 90 4.82 12.54 -4.73
C ALA A 90 3.77 11.52 -4.31
N ILE A 91 3.94 10.83 -3.19
CA ILE A 91 2.99 9.81 -2.71
C ILE A 91 2.06 10.43 -1.67
N ARG A 92 0.76 10.33 -1.92
CA ARG A 92 -0.30 10.76 -1.01
C ARG A 92 -0.63 9.69 0.01
N SER A 93 -0.84 8.47 -0.48
CA SER A 93 -1.08 7.31 0.37
C SER A 93 -0.55 6.04 -0.29
N ALA A 94 -0.18 5.08 0.53
CA ALA A 94 0.23 3.75 0.11
C ALA A 94 -0.44 2.72 1.00
N LYS A 95 -0.79 1.57 0.42
CA LYS A 95 -1.32 0.41 1.15
C LYS A 95 -0.57 -0.84 0.73
N CYS A 96 -0.02 -1.53 1.71
CA CYS A 96 0.71 -2.77 1.51
C CYS A 96 -0.10 -3.95 2.05
N TYR A 97 -0.23 -5.01 1.27
CA TYR A 97 -0.96 -6.20 1.68
C TYR A 97 -0.40 -7.46 1.04
N TYR A 98 -0.73 -8.60 1.65
CA TYR A 98 -0.34 -9.89 1.11
C TYR A 98 -1.34 -10.37 0.08
N SER A 99 -0.84 -10.81 -1.07
CA SER A 99 -1.65 -11.56 -2.03
C SER A 99 -1.79 -13.02 -1.60
N PRO A 100 -2.89 -13.70 -1.94
CA PRO A 100 -3.03 -15.15 -1.74
C PRO A 100 -1.94 -15.98 -2.43
N SER A 101 -1.30 -15.43 -3.47
CA SER A 101 -0.16 -16.06 -4.17
C SER A 101 1.16 -16.00 -3.39
N GLY A 102 1.23 -15.28 -2.26
CA GLY A 102 2.46 -15.06 -1.50
C GLY A 102 3.28 -13.87 -1.98
N ALA A 103 2.75 -13.05 -2.89
CA ALA A 103 3.35 -11.79 -3.29
C ALA A 103 2.99 -10.67 -2.29
N VAL A 104 3.83 -9.65 -2.21
CA VAL A 104 3.51 -8.39 -1.53
C VAL A 104 2.97 -7.42 -2.58
N CYS A 105 1.74 -6.95 -2.37
CA CYS A 105 1.11 -5.95 -3.22
C CYS A 105 1.18 -4.57 -2.55
N VAL A 106 1.46 -3.56 -3.36
CA VAL A 106 1.58 -2.16 -2.94
C VAL A 106 0.70 -1.31 -3.85
N ASP A 107 -0.40 -0.82 -3.28
CA ASP A 107 -1.27 0.15 -3.95
C ASP A 107 -0.78 1.55 -3.60
N VAL A 108 -0.42 2.32 -4.61
CA VAL A 108 0.10 3.68 -4.45
C VAL A 108 -0.85 4.69 -5.05
N TYR A 109 -1.19 5.71 -4.28
CA TYR A 109 -1.94 6.89 -4.72
C TYR A 109 -0.99 8.08 -4.77
N GLN A 110 -0.92 8.72 -5.92
CA GLN A 110 -0.08 9.89 -6.13
C GLN A 110 -0.76 11.15 -5.58
N ARG A 111 0.02 12.19 -5.31
CA ARG A 111 -0.50 13.52 -4.97
C ARG A 111 -1.00 14.22 -6.21
N GLU A 112 -2.07 14.96 -6.07
CA GLU A 112 -2.68 15.76 -7.14
C GLU A 112 -2.24 17.21 -7.02
N PRO A 113 -1.50 17.75 -7.98
CA PRO A 113 -1.08 19.15 -7.95
C PRO A 113 -2.28 20.07 -8.23
N LEU A 114 -2.48 21.05 -7.37
CA LEU A 114 -3.55 22.04 -7.49
C LEU A 114 -3.09 23.26 -8.28
N PHE A 115 -1.90 23.79 -7.98
CA PHE A 115 -1.26 24.89 -8.70
C PHE A 115 0.24 24.85 -8.55
N ARG A 116 0.93 25.55 -9.46
CA ARG A 116 2.39 25.73 -9.46
C ARG A 116 2.75 27.10 -8.95
N VAL A 117 3.63 27.15 -7.97
CA VAL A 117 4.24 28.39 -7.50
C VAL A 117 5.55 28.61 -8.24
N MET A 118 5.68 29.79 -8.87
CA MET A 118 6.91 30.22 -9.51
C MET A 118 7.57 31.32 -8.67
N GLY A 119 8.72 31.00 -8.08
CA GLY A 119 9.56 31.90 -7.28
C GLY A 119 11.04 31.55 -7.49
N LEU A 120 11.88 31.85 -6.50
CA LEU A 120 13.30 31.46 -6.50
C LEU A 120 13.46 29.94 -6.63
N GLN A 121 12.58 29.18 -6.00
CA GLN A 121 12.42 27.75 -6.21
C GLN A 121 10.97 27.50 -6.61
N SER A 122 10.77 26.86 -7.76
CA SER A 122 9.43 26.49 -8.21
C SER A 122 9.02 25.16 -7.59
N TYR A 123 7.76 25.08 -7.16
CA TYR A 123 7.16 23.86 -6.58
C TYR A 123 5.67 23.80 -6.90
N PHE A 124 5.08 22.63 -6.70
CA PHE A 124 3.63 22.48 -6.73
C PHE A 124 3.05 22.52 -5.32
N ILE A 125 1.81 22.96 -5.22
CA ILE A 125 0.95 22.75 -4.04
C ILE A 125 -0.09 21.72 -4.44
N ASP A 126 -0.27 20.69 -3.60
CA ASP A 126 -1.28 19.66 -3.80
C ASP A 126 -2.63 20.05 -3.19
N THR A 127 -3.62 19.19 -3.40
CA THR A 127 -4.98 19.35 -2.82
C THR A 127 -5.00 19.28 -1.30
N ASP A 128 -3.96 18.72 -0.65
CA ASP A 128 -3.79 18.65 0.79
C ASP A 128 -2.92 19.82 1.35
N GLU A 129 -2.72 20.89 0.53
CA GLU A 129 -1.91 22.08 0.87
C GLU A 129 -0.43 21.78 1.15
N ARG A 130 0.09 20.66 0.67
CA ARG A 130 1.49 20.28 0.85
C ARG A 130 2.34 20.69 -0.34
N ARG A 131 3.58 21.03 -0.07
CA ARG A 131 4.56 21.33 -1.11
C ARG A 131 5.05 20.03 -1.76
N MET A 132 5.01 20.00 -3.09
CA MET A 132 5.62 18.97 -3.92
C MET A 132 6.74 19.57 -4.74
N PRO A 133 7.95 18.97 -4.77
CA PRO A 133 9.01 19.41 -5.68
C PRO A 133 8.62 19.13 -7.14
N LEU A 134 9.30 19.77 -8.07
CA LEU A 134 9.18 19.46 -9.50
C LEU A 134 9.88 18.11 -9.76
N LEU A 135 9.10 17.02 -9.74
CA LEU A 135 9.64 15.64 -9.76
C LEU A 135 9.80 15.04 -11.15
N SER A 136 9.26 15.65 -12.19
CA SER A 136 9.33 15.05 -13.53
C SER A 136 9.36 16.09 -14.65
N ASN A 137 9.83 15.62 -15.82
CA ASN A 137 9.75 16.35 -17.08
C ASN A 137 8.34 16.37 -17.68
N ASN A 138 7.33 15.84 -16.99
CA ASN A 138 5.97 15.81 -17.49
C ASN A 138 5.33 17.18 -17.34
N ALA A 139 4.79 17.70 -18.44
CA ALA A 139 4.01 18.92 -18.44
C ALA A 139 2.68 18.66 -17.71
N VAL A 140 2.51 19.27 -16.56
CA VAL A 140 1.26 19.23 -15.80
C VAL A 140 0.53 20.55 -16.04
N TYR A 141 -0.69 20.47 -16.50
CA TYR A 141 -1.55 21.63 -16.75
C TYR A 141 -2.26 22.05 -15.47
N VAL A 142 -1.63 22.96 -14.73
CA VAL A 142 -2.18 23.55 -13.51
C VAL A 142 -1.99 25.07 -13.56
N PRO A 143 -2.83 25.85 -12.85
CA PRO A 143 -2.67 27.29 -12.72
C PRO A 143 -1.27 27.64 -12.17
N ILE A 144 -0.72 28.73 -12.64
CA ILE A 144 0.59 29.24 -12.20
C ILE A 144 0.36 30.49 -11.35
N VAL A 145 0.93 30.48 -10.15
CA VAL A 145 0.99 31.64 -9.25
C VAL A 145 2.40 32.17 -9.24
N SER A 146 2.58 33.42 -9.57
CA SER A 146 3.88 34.11 -9.57
C SER A 146 3.77 35.41 -8.76
N GLY A 147 4.85 35.79 -8.07
CA GLY A 147 4.91 37.01 -7.27
C GLY A 147 6.09 36.99 -6.30
N ALA A 148 6.24 38.08 -5.52
CA ALA A 148 7.18 38.11 -4.41
C ALA A 148 6.65 37.27 -3.24
N ILE A 149 6.87 35.96 -3.33
CA ILE A 149 6.46 35.01 -2.30
C ILE A 149 7.67 34.78 -1.39
N ASN A 150 7.58 35.29 -0.16
CA ASN A 150 8.59 35.13 0.90
C ASN A 150 8.34 33.87 1.72
#